data_deb3ebf4ef4b942c6624804f5f769e02
#
_entry.id   deb3ebf4ef4b942c6624804f5f769e02
#
_cell.length_a   1.000
_cell.length_b   1.000
_cell.length_c   1.000
_cell.angle_alpha   90.00
_cell.angle_beta   90.00
_cell.angle_gamma   90.00
#
_symmetry.space_group_name_H-M   'P 1'
#
loop_
_entity.id
_entity.type
_entity.pdbx_description
1 polymer ?
#
loop_
_entity_poly.entity_id
_entity_poly.type
_entity_poly.pdbx_seq_one_letter_code
_entity_poly.pdbx_strand_id
1 'polypeptide(L)' 'MQTLKPKVSFKEQMHLAREDAILQSTCRLLGEKSFDAMTMDDVANAVGIAKASLYKHFASKEDLCCAAMIQ' A
#
# COMPACT_ATOMS: atom_id res chain seq x y z
N MET A 1 17.75 2.64 26.66
CA MET A 1 16.62 3.43 27.01
C MET A 1 15.39 3.11 26.17
N GLN A 2 14.29 3.11 26.82
CA GLN A 2 13.06 2.73 26.18
C GLN A 2 12.50 3.87 25.33
N THR A 3 12.22 3.59 24.09
CA THR A 3 11.58 4.56 23.26
C THR A 3 10.11 4.66 23.60
N LEU A 4 9.62 5.87 23.65
CA LEU A 4 8.22 6.08 23.94
C LEU A 4 7.39 5.98 22.68
N LYS A 5 7.20 4.78 22.23
CA LYS A 5 6.38 4.56 21.07
C LYS A 5 4.94 4.31 21.48
N PRO A 6 4.00 4.82 20.71
CA PRO A 6 2.60 4.52 21.00
C PRO A 6 2.42 3.02 20.92
N LYS A 7 1.61 2.51 21.79
CA LYS A 7 1.23 1.12 21.68
C LYS A 7 0.27 0.96 20.54
N VAL A 8 0.60 0.07 19.63
CA VAL A 8 -0.33 -0.28 18.55
C VAL A 8 -0.72 -1.72 18.74
N SER A 9 -1.96 -2.03 18.45
CA SER A 9 -2.44 -3.38 18.54
C SER A 9 -1.81 -4.23 17.46
N PHE A 10 -1.83 -5.54 17.63
CA PHE A 10 -1.36 -6.45 16.62
C PHE A 10 -2.07 -6.20 15.29
N LYS A 11 -3.38 -5.94 15.36
CA LYS A 11 -4.16 -5.67 14.17
C LYS A 11 -3.68 -4.41 13.45
N GLU A 12 -3.37 -3.37 14.21
CA GLU A 12 -2.86 -2.14 13.63
C GLU A 12 -1.49 -2.34 13.02
N GLN A 13 -0.65 -3.13 13.66
CA GLN A 13 0.67 -3.42 13.14
C GLN A 13 0.58 -4.15 11.81
N MET A 14 -0.33 -5.10 11.71
CA MET A 14 -0.52 -5.82 10.46
C MET A 14 -1.07 -4.94 9.36
N HIS A 15 -1.96 -4.03 9.73
CA HIS A 15 -2.52 -3.08 8.78
C HIS A 15 -1.44 -2.19 8.21
N LEU A 16 -0.56 -1.65 9.06
CA LEU A 16 0.53 -0.79 8.64
C LEU A 16 1.55 -1.53 7.79
N ALA A 17 1.87 -2.76 8.18
CA ALA A 17 2.81 -3.57 7.43
C ALA A 17 2.27 -3.87 6.03
N ARG A 18 0.97 -4.10 5.93
CA ARG A 18 0.34 -4.35 4.64
C ARG A 18 0.35 -3.11 3.77
N GLU A 19 0.09 -1.94 4.37
CA GLU A 19 0.14 -0.70 3.61
C GLU A 19 1.54 -0.45 3.06
N ASP A 20 2.55 -0.73 3.85
CA ASP A 20 3.93 -0.59 3.40
C ASP A 20 4.20 -1.49 2.19
N ALA A 21 3.75 -2.74 2.26
CA ALA A 21 3.91 -3.66 1.15
C ALA A 21 3.17 -3.18 -0.09
N ILE A 22 1.98 -2.62 0.08
CA ILE A 22 1.20 -2.07 -1.02
C ILE A 22 1.96 -0.92 -1.68
N LEU A 23 2.52 -0.02 -0.88
CA LEU A 23 3.24 1.13 -1.41
C LEU A 23 4.50 0.72 -2.15
N GLN A 24 5.22 -0.27 -1.61
CA GLN A 24 6.41 -0.76 -2.28
C GLN A 24 6.08 -1.40 -3.62
N SER A 25 5.02 -2.19 -3.66
CA SER A 25 4.58 -2.81 -4.92
C SER A 25 4.13 -1.76 -5.92
N THR A 26 3.46 -0.71 -5.44
CA THR A 26 3.01 0.37 -6.30
C THR A 26 4.19 1.09 -6.93
N CYS A 27 5.20 1.41 -6.13
CA CYS A 27 6.40 2.06 -6.66
C CYS A 27 7.07 1.21 -7.72
N ARG A 28 7.17 -0.09 -7.48
CA ARG A 28 7.77 -0.99 -8.44
C ARG A 28 6.98 -1.02 -9.74
N LEU A 29 5.66 -1.11 -9.64
CA LEU A 29 4.81 -1.14 -10.82
C LEU A 29 4.88 0.15 -11.62
N LEU A 30 4.97 1.28 -10.93
CA LEU A 30 5.10 2.57 -11.61
C LEU A 30 6.42 2.68 -12.36
N GLY A 31 7.43 1.93 -11.94
CA GLY A 31 8.68 1.85 -12.67
C GLY A 31 8.61 0.96 -13.89
N GLU A 32 7.62 0.07 -13.93
CA GLU A 32 7.46 -0.88 -15.02
C GLU A 32 6.42 -0.45 -16.04
N LYS A 33 5.41 0.27 -15.60
CA LYS A 33 4.33 0.72 -16.46
C LYS A 33 3.88 2.11 -16.02
N SER A 34 3.22 2.82 -16.93
CA SER A 34 2.76 4.15 -16.64
C SER A 34 1.60 4.12 -15.64
N PHE A 35 1.33 5.28 -15.06
CA PHE A 35 0.19 5.43 -14.16
C PHE A 35 -1.10 4.98 -14.85
N ASP A 36 -1.28 5.38 -16.11
CA ASP A 36 -2.51 5.03 -16.83
C ASP A 36 -2.64 3.53 -17.06
N ALA A 37 -1.52 2.85 -17.26
CA ALA A 37 -1.53 1.42 -17.54
C ALA A 37 -1.69 0.57 -16.27
N MET A 38 -1.32 1.13 -15.11
CA MET A 38 -1.41 0.40 -13.86
C MET A 38 -2.84 0.44 -13.34
N THR A 39 -3.33 -0.71 -12.88
CA THR A 39 -4.67 -0.80 -12.33
C THR A 39 -4.61 -1.21 -10.88
N MET A 40 -5.73 -1.02 -10.16
CA MET A 40 -5.83 -1.51 -8.79
C MET A 40 -5.70 -3.03 -8.73
N ASP A 41 -6.19 -3.73 -9.75
CA ASP A 41 -5.99 -5.17 -9.84
C ASP A 41 -4.52 -5.54 -9.93
N ASP A 42 -3.76 -4.79 -10.70
CA ASP A 42 -2.32 -5.03 -10.81
C ASP A 42 -1.65 -4.94 -9.45
N VAL A 43 -2.00 -3.93 -8.68
CA VAL A 43 -1.42 -3.73 -7.36
C VAL A 43 -1.84 -4.85 -6.41
N ALA A 44 -3.13 -5.18 -6.39
CA ALA A 44 -3.62 -6.24 -5.52
C ALA A 44 -2.94 -7.56 -5.82
N ASN A 45 -2.77 -7.87 -7.11
CA ASN A 45 -2.10 -9.10 -7.51
C ASN A 45 -0.62 -9.10 -7.11
N ALA A 46 0.04 -7.97 -7.26
CA ALA A 46 1.46 -7.87 -6.90
C ALA A 46 1.67 -8.05 -5.40
N VAL A 47 0.75 -7.54 -4.60
CA VAL A 47 0.84 -7.68 -3.14
C VAL A 47 0.38 -9.06 -2.70
N GLY A 48 -0.55 -9.65 -3.43
CA GLY A 48 -1.11 -10.93 -3.07
C GLY A 48 -2.34 -10.83 -2.19
N ILE A 49 -3.11 -9.75 -2.34
CA ILE A 49 -4.33 -9.55 -1.56
C ILE A 49 -5.51 -9.37 -2.50
N ALA A 50 -6.71 -9.50 -1.94
CA ALA A 50 -7.92 -9.29 -2.70
C ALA A 50 -8.08 -7.79 -2.99
N LYS A 51 -8.69 -7.46 -4.13
CA LYS A 51 -8.93 -6.08 -4.50
C LYS A 51 -9.76 -5.36 -3.44
N ALA A 52 -10.73 -6.04 -2.85
CA ALA A 52 -11.54 -5.44 -1.79
C ALA A 52 -10.69 -5.04 -0.59
N SER A 53 -9.68 -5.84 -0.27
CA SER A 53 -8.76 -5.50 0.82
C SER A 53 -7.94 -4.27 0.47
N LEU A 54 -7.50 -4.17 -0.77
CA LEU A 54 -6.74 -3.01 -1.22
C LEU A 54 -7.56 -1.74 -1.06
N TYR A 55 -8.83 -1.77 -1.42
CA TYR A 55 -9.70 -0.59 -1.30
C TYR A 55 -9.98 -0.19 0.14
N LYS A 56 -9.73 -1.08 1.09
CA LYS A 56 -9.82 -0.69 2.51
C LYS A 56 -8.64 0.18 2.93
N HIS A 57 -7.54 0.13 2.20
CA HIS A 57 -6.36 0.92 2.50
C HIS A 57 -6.30 2.19 1.68
N PHE A 58 -6.68 2.13 0.43
CA PHE A 58 -6.59 3.27 -0.49
C PHE A 58 -7.85 3.29 -1.36
N ALA A 59 -8.53 4.42 -1.35
CA ALA A 59 -9.83 4.53 -2.01
C ALA A 59 -9.72 4.52 -3.53
N SER A 60 -8.59 4.96 -4.08
CA SER A 60 -8.44 5.06 -5.52
C SER A 60 -6.98 4.89 -5.91
N LYS A 61 -6.77 4.71 -7.20
CA LYS A 61 -5.41 4.63 -7.74
C LYS A 61 -4.66 5.94 -7.51
N GLU A 62 -5.35 7.05 -7.61
CA GLU A 62 -4.74 8.34 -7.37
C GLU A 62 -4.25 8.47 -5.93
N ASP A 63 -5.09 8.08 -4.98
CA ASP A 63 -4.72 8.12 -3.57
C ASP A 63 -3.50 7.24 -3.31
N LEU A 64 -3.52 6.06 -3.90
CA LEU A 64 -2.45 5.10 -3.73
C LEU A 64 -1.13 5.63 -4.28
N CYS A 65 -1.17 6.19 -5.48
CA CYS A 65 0.04 6.71 -6.09
C CYS A 65 0.57 7.94 -5.36
N CYS A 66 -0.32 8.79 -4.87
CA CYS A 66 0.11 9.94 -4.07
C CYS A 66 0.83 9.48 -2.81
N ALA A 67 0.29 8.47 -2.14
CA ALA A 67 0.94 7.96 -0.93
C ALA A 67 2.29 7.35 -1.24
N ALA A 68 2.40 6.65 -2.37
CA ALA A 68 3.66 6.03 -2.75
C ALA A 68 4.73 7.08 -3.07
N MET A 69 4.32 8.22 -3.59
CA MET A 69 5.27 9.25 -4.01
C MET A 69 5.82 10.08 -2.86
N ILE A 70 5.13 10.11 -1.74
CA ILE A 70 5.60 10.90 -0.60
C ILE A 70 6.26 10.04 0.48
N GLN A 71 6.44 8.80 0.21
CA GLN A 71 7.09 7.89 1.15
C GLN A 71 8.53 8.28 1.42
#